data_2743b8a3fcb7e86129018c9662c54810
#
_entry.id   2743b8a3fcb7e86129018c9662c54810
#
_cell.length_a   1.000
_cell.length_b   1.000
_cell.length_c   1.000
_cell.angle_alpha   90.00
_cell.angle_beta   90.00
_cell.angle_gamma   90.00
#
_symmetry.space_group_name_H-M   'P 1'
#
loop_
_entity.id
_entity.type
_entity.pdbx_description
1 polymer ?
#
loop_
_entity_poly.entity_id
_entity_poly.type
_entity_poly.pdbx_seq_one_letter_code
_entity_poly.pdbx_strand_id
1 'polypeptide(L)'
;NLTKIIEAGVNVTMIQVGNELSNGLLWPEGKVPNYDNIAKFVNAGIRACRKVNADIPIMIHLDNGGNNELYVRWFTNFIERGEEFEYIGLSYYPFWHGSLDQLEFNMNDIAKRFNKDLIIAEVSMGFTMDSYQEYEKLADSERKGYATKPELVEKIDYPMTIEGQADFTKDFLNRVANVVDDHGKGF
;
A
#
# COMPACT_ATOMS: atom_id res chain seq x y z
N ASN A 1 -17.76 -9.39 11.83
CA ASN A 1 -16.87 -10.48 11.37
C ASN A 1 -15.66 -10.63 12.28
N LEU A 2 -15.02 -9.55 12.76
CA LEU A 2 -13.84 -9.62 13.65
C LEU A 2 -14.09 -10.47 14.91
N THR A 3 -15.23 -10.25 15.58
CA THR A 3 -15.63 -11.04 16.76
C THR A 3 -15.59 -12.54 16.48
N LYS A 4 -16.16 -12.98 15.35
CA LYS A 4 -16.19 -14.41 14.97
C LYS A 4 -14.79 -14.97 14.70
N ILE A 5 -13.88 -14.15 14.17
CA ILE A 5 -12.49 -14.55 13.88
C ILE A 5 -11.75 -14.79 15.21
N ILE A 6 -11.90 -13.87 16.16
CA ILE A 6 -11.28 -13.98 17.49
C ILE A 6 -11.88 -15.15 18.29
N GLU A 7 -13.22 -15.31 18.27
CA GLU A 7 -13.91 -16.43 18.91
C GLU A 7 -13.50 -17.79 18.32
N ALA A 8 -13.09 -17.83 17.06
CA ALA A 8 -12.52 -19.01 16.42
C ALA A 8 -11.06 -19.30 16.83
N GLY A 9 -10.48 -18.51 17.73
CA GLY A 9 -9.13 -18.69 18.26
C GLY A 9 -8.01 -18.06 17.41
N VAL A 10 -8.35 -17.22 16.42
CA VAL A 10 -7.34 -16.51 15.62
C VAL A 10 -6.79 -15.34 16.42
N ASN A 11 -5.46 -15.29 16.59
CA ASN A 11 -4.77 -14.14 17.17
C ASN A 11 -4.64 -13.02 16.14
N VAL A 12 -5.54 -12.04 16.18
CA VAL A 12 -5.52 -10.87 15.29
C VAL A 12 -4.61 -9.81 15.89
N THR A 13 -3.50 -9.52 15.23
CA THR A 13 -2.48 -8.57 15.73
C THR A 13 -2.60 -7.17 15.14
N MET A 14 -3.30 -7.01 14.02
CA MET A 14 -3.53 -5.73 13.34
C MET A 14 -4.73 -5.84 12.40
N ILE A 15 -5.36 -4.73 12.10
CA ILE A 15 -6.44 -4.66 11.09
C ILE A 15 -6.15 -3.54 10.10
N GLN A 16 -6.18 -3.88 8.81
CA GLN A 16 -6.24 -2.91 7.74
C GLN A 16 -7.69 -2.49 7.52
N VAL A 17 -7.97 -1.19 7.65
CA VAL A 17 -9.30 -0.61 7.39
C VAL A 17 -9.32 0.03 6.01
N GLY A 18 -9.97 -0.64 5.08
CA GLY A 18 -9.96 -0.30 3.65
C GLY A 18 -8.75 -0.88 2.92
N ASN A 19 -8.73 -0.76 1.60
CA ASN A 19 -7.66 -1.20 0.72
C ASN A 19 -7.44 -0.15 -0.36
N GLU A 20 -6.17 0.29 -0.54
CA GLU A 20 -5.77 1.22 -1.59
C GLU A 20 -6.67 2.46 -1.71
N LEU A 21 -6.80 3.20 -0.60
CA LEU A 21 -7.74 4.32 -0.46
C LEU A 21 -7.32 5.62 -1.17
N SER A 22 -6.33 5.59 -2.05
CA SER A 22 -5.80 6.79 -2.74
C SER A 22 -6.86 7.60 -3.46
N ASN A 23 -7.88 6.93 -3.99
CA ASN A 23 -9.02 7.55 -4.65
C ASN A 23 -10.30 7.59 -3.78
N GLY A 24 -10.17 7.26 -2.49
CA GLY A 24 -11.28 7.12 -1.56
C GLY A 24 -11.95 5.75 -1.60
N LEU A 25 -13.16 5.66 -1.05
CA LEU A 25 -13.93 4.41 -0.94
C LEU A 25 -15.44 4.68 -1.07
N LEU A 26 -16.24 3.65 -1.34
CA LEU A 26 -17.70 3.71 -1.41
C LEU A 26 -18.20 4.86 -2.32
N TRP A 27 -17.74 4.84 -3.56
CA TRP A 27 -18.10 5.85 -4.55
C TRP A 27 -19.59 5.85 -4.88
N PRO A 28 -20.16 7.04 -5.22
CA PRO A 28 -19.48 8.32 -5.39
C PRO A 28 -19.23 9.11 -4.08
N GLU A 29 -19.86 8.75 -2.98
CA GLU A 29 -19.94 9.54 -1.75
C GLU A 29 -18.58 9.74 -1.08
N GLY A 30 -17.74 8.72 -1.05
CA GLY A 30 -16.38 8.75 -0.48
C GLY A 30 -15.27 8.86 -1.52
N LYS A 31 -15.55 9.41 -2.70
CA LYS A 31 -14.52 9.69 -3.70
C LYS A 31 -13.69 10.92 -3.33
N VAL A 32 -12.37 10.87 -3.54
CA VAL A 32 -11.50 12.07 -3.45
C VAL A 32 -12.03 13.15 -4.42
N PRO A 33 -12.14 14.42 -3.99
CA PRO A 33 -11.57 15.01 -2.77
C PRO A 33 -12.52 15.10 -1.55
N ASN A 34 -13.57 14.30 -1.47
CA ASN A 34 -14.53 14.38 -0.36
C ASN A 34 -13.97 13.71 0.93
N TYR A 35 -12.95 14.33 1.50
CA TYR A 35 -12.28 13.78 2.70
C TYR A 35 -13.18 13.72 3.94
N ASP A 36 -14.22 14.56 4.03
CA ASP A 36 -15.19 14.49 5.14
C ASP A 36 -15.96 13.15 5.13
N ASN A 37 -16.37 12.69 3.96
CA ASN A 37 -17.05 11.40 3.84
C ASN A 37 -16.06 10.24 3.93
N ILE A 38 -14.88 10.36 3.33
CA ILE A 38 -13.81 9.35 3.47
C ILE A 38 -13.53 9.09 4.96
N ALA A 39 -13.31 10.17 5.73
CA ALA A 39 -13.07 10.06 7.17
C ALA A 39 -14.26 9.44 7.91
N LYS A 40 -15.50 9.80 7.59
CA LYS A 40 -16.70 9.17 8.21
C LYS A 40 -16.73 7.66 8.01
N PHE A 41 -16.43 7.19 6.78
CA PHE A 41 -16.46 5.77 6.47
C PHE A 41 -15.31 5.01 7.14
N VAL A 42 -14.10 5.53 7.04
CA VAL A 42 -12.91 4.91 7.66
C VAL A 42 -13.06 4.90 9.19
N ASN A 43 -13.47 6.02 9.80
CA ASN A 43 -13.72 6.12 11.24
C ASN A 43 -14.78 5.14 11.74
N ALA A 44 -15.83 4.89 10.94
CA ALA A 44 -16.82 3.87 11.28
C ALA A 44 -16.20 2.46 11.34
N GLY A 45 -15.28 2.15 10.42
CA GLY A 45 -14.51 0.91 10.43
C GLY A 45 -13.59 0.81 11.64
N ILE A 46 -12.80 1.85 11.92
CA ILE A 46 -11.90 1.91 13.09
C ILE A 46 -12.67 1.70 14.39
N ARG A 47 -13.75 2.47 14.61
CA ARG A 47 -14.59 2.33 15.79
C ARG A 47 -15.21 0.94 15.93
N ALA A 48 -15.61 0.32 14.82
CA ALA A 48 -16.15 -1.02 14.85
C ALA A 48 -15.11 -2.07 15.26
N CYS A 49 -13.85 -1.91 14.82
CA CYS A 49 -12.75 -2.77 15.22
C CYS A 49 -12.41 -2.58 16.71
N ARG A 50 -12.28 -1.34 17.18
CA ARG A 50 -11.93 -1.03 18.57
C ARG A 50 -13.03 -1.35 19.58
N LYS A 51 -14.30 -1.47 19.15
CA LYS A 51 -15.36 -2.04 19.99
C LYS A 51 -15.14 -3.51 20.33
N VAL A 52 -14.44 -4.25 19.48
CA VAL A 52 -14.15 -5.67 19.70
C VAL A 52 -12.84 -5.85 20.49
N ASN A 53 -11.83 -5.07 20.15
CA ASN A 53 -10.56 -4.99 20.87
C ASN A 53 -10.08 -3.53 20.83
N ALA A 54 -10.07 -2.87 22.00
CA ALA A 54 -9.77 -1.44 22.11
C ALA A 54 -8.33 -1.09 21.69
N ASP A 55 -7.41 -2.01 21.91
CA ASP A 55 -5.97 -1.81 21.69
C ASP A 55 -5.49 -2.36 20.34
N ILE A 56 -6.42 -2.81 19.47
CA ILE A 56 -6.01 -3.40 18.20
C ILE A 56 -5.41 -2.34 17.28
N PRO A 57 -4.16 -2.55 16.81
CA PRO A 57 -3.53 -1.63 15.86
C PRO A 57 -4.30 -1.55 14.54
N ILE A 58 -4.41 -0.34 14.03
CA ILE A 58 -5.10 -0.05 12.76
C ILE A 58 -4.08 0.41 11.72
N MET A 59 -4.20 -0.13 10.51
CA MET A 59 -3.46 0.30 9.34
C MET A 59 -4.41 0.96 8.33
N ILE A 60 -3.99 2.10 7.78
CA ILE A 60 -4.63 2.77 6.63
C ILE A 60 -3.72 2.63 5.42
N HIS A 61 -4.25 2.09 4.33
CA HIS A 61 -3.48 1.64 3.18
C HIS A 61 -3.78 2.44 1.92
N LEU A 62 -2.72 2.93 1.27
CA LEU A 62 -2.77 3.59 -0.04
C LEU A 62 -1.91 2.82 -1.05
N ASP A 63 -2.28 2.93 -2.33
CA ASP A 63 -1.46 2.49 -3.46
C ASP A 63 -0.42 3.57 -3.87
N ASN A 64 0.31 3.33 -4.97
CA ASN A 64 1.31 4.25 -5.51
C ASN A 64 2.42 4.65 -4.52
N GLY A 65 3.07 3.69 -3.87
CA GLY A 65 4.04 3.88 -2.79
C GLY A 65 5.20 4.83 -3.08
N GLY A 66 5.58 5.05 -4.36
CA GLY A 66 6.59 6.05 -4.75
C GLY A 66 6.07 7.48 -4.91
N ASN A 67 4.75 7.72 -4.79
CA ASN A 67 4.14 9.04 -5.00
C ASN A 67 3.99 9.82 -3.68
N ASN A 68 5.03 10.48 -3.24
CA ASN A 68 5.04 11.24 -1.98
C ASN A 68 3.95 12.32 -1.92
N GLU A 69 3.73 13.08 -3.01
CA GLU A 69 2.71 14.14 -3.04
C GLU A 69 1.31 13.60 -2.74
N LEU A 70 0.98 12.42 -3.29
CA LEU A 70 -0.28 11.73 -3.02
C LEU A 70 -0.41 11.40 -1.54
N TYR A 71 0.61 10.78 -0.93
CA TYR A 71 0.60 10.39 0.48
C TYR A 71 0.49 11.60 1.40
N VAL A 72 1.31 12.63 1.19
CA VAL A 72 1.27 13.86 1.98
C VAL A 72 -0.11 14.51 1.91
N ARG A 73 -0.64 14.69 0.71
CA ARG A 73 -1.98 15.28 0.53
C ARG A 73 -3.08 14.45 1.20
N TRP A 74 -3.06 13.13 0.97
CA TRP A 74 -4.11 12.25 1.49
C TRP A 74 -4.11 12.19 3.01
N PHE A 75 -2.96 11.89 3.63
CA PHE A 75 -2.86 11.76 5.08
C PHE A 75 -3.02 13.09 5.81
N THR A 76 -2.55 14.21 5.26
CA THR A 76 -2.82 15.54 5.85
C THR A 76 -4.33 15.78 5.97
N ASN A 77 -5.08 15.54 4.88
CA ASN A 77 -6.53 15.73 4.91
C ASN A 77 -7.26 14.71 5.80
N PHE A 78 -6.78 13.46 5.84
CA PHE A 78 -7.41 12.42 6.65
C PHE A 78 -7.17 12.64 8.16
N ILE A 79 -5.93 12.93 8.57
CA ILE A 79 -5.55 13.09 9.99
C ILE A 79 -6.31 14.25 10.65
N GLU A 80 -6.61 15.32 9.92
CA GLU A 80 -7.44 16.44 10.43
C GLU A 80 -8.87 16.04 10.78
N ARG A 81 -9.37 14.88 10.30
CA ARG A 81 -10.77 14.44 10.36
C ARG A 81 -10.94 13.04 10.90
N GLY A 82 -9.83 12.29 10.92
CA GLY A 82 -9.81 10.86 11.21
C GLY A 82 -9.66 10.53 12.69
N GLU A 83 -10.04 9.29 13.01
CA GLU A 83 -9.66 8.65 14.27
C GLU A 83 -8.16 8.29 14.23
N GLU A 84 -7.56 8.10 15.41
CA GLU A 84 -6.19 7.64 15.52
C GLU A 84 -5.99 6.25 14.88
N PHE A 85 -4.84 6.08 14.27
CA PHE A 85 -4.38 4.81 13.67
C PHE A 85 -2.85 4.71 13.85
N GLU A 86 -2.31 3.50 13.75
CA GLU A 86 -0.91 3.24 14.08
C GLU A 86 -0.02 3.12 12.85
N TYR A 87 -0.52 2.49 11.77
CA TYR A 87 0.30 2.15 10.61
C TYR A 87 -0.19 2.81 9.32
N ILE A 88 0.76 3.29 8.52
CA ILE A 88 0.53 3.60 7.11
C ILE A 88 0.95 2.39 6.28
N GLY A 89 -0.01 1.82 5.55
CA GLY A 89 0.22 0.77 4.57
C GLY A 89 0.50 1.33 3.18
N LEU A 90 1.44 0.71 2.46
CA LEU A 90 1.79 1.09 1.09
C LEU A 90 1.71 -0.12 0.16
N SER A 91 1.12 0.04 -1.04
CA SER A 91 1.39 -0.87 -2.15
C SER A 91 2.57 -0.36 -2.96
N TYR A 92 3.48 -1.26 -3.33
CA TYR A 92 4.58 -0.93 -4.21
C TYR A 92 4.77 -1.97 -5.31
N TYR A 93 4.53 -1.55 -6.54
CA TYR A 93 4.75 -2.32 -7.75
C TYR A 93 5.64 -1.47 -8.69
N PRO A 94 6.91 -1.84 -8.95
CA PRO A 94 7.85 -1.01 -9.71
C PRO A 94 7.36 -0.68 -11.11
N PHE A 95 6.43 -1.47 -11.65
CA PHE A 95 5.81 -1.24 -12.94
C PHE A 95 5.01 0.06 -13.05
N TRP A 96 4.43 0.53 -11.93
CA TRP A 96 3.49 1.67 -11.90
C TRP A 96 3.78 2.70 -10.83
N HIS A 97 4.48 2.30 -9.76
CA HIS A 97 4.56 3.09 -8.52
C HIS A 97 5.89 3.85 -8.36
N GLY A 98 6.65 4.01 -9.46
CA GLY A 98 7.93 4.72 -9.47
C GLY A 98 9.13 3.85 -9.08
N SER A 99 10.31 4.47 -8.96
CA SER A 99 11.54 3.78 -8.59
C SER A 99 11.62 3.46 -7.10
N LEU A 100 12.54 2.57 -6.71
CA LEU A 100 12.85 2.31 -5.31
C LEU A 100 13.35 3.57 -4.58
N ASP A 101 14.05 4.49 -5.25
CA ASP A 101 14.47 5.76 -4.65
C ASP A 101 13.27 6.66 -4.32
N GLN A 102 12.26 6.67 -5.17
CA GLN A 102 11.02 7.40 -4.91
C GLN A 102 10.25 6.77 -3.74
N LEU A 103 10.20 5.43 -3.67
CA LEU A 103 9.60 4.72 -2.53
C LEU A 103 10.33 5.08 -1.22
N GLU A 104 11.65 4.98 -1.20
CA GLU A 104 12.47 5.31 -0.02
C GLU A 104 12.28 6.75 0.43
N PHE A 105 12.30 7.70 -0.52
CA PHE A 105 12.03 9.11 -0.24
C PHE A 105 10.65 9.28 0.41
N ASN A 106 9.61 8.67 -0.18
CA ASN A 106 8.26 8.74 0.35
C ASN A 106 8.17 8.15 1.76
N MET A 107 8.69 6.94 1.97
CA MET A 107 8.70 6.29 3.28
C MET A 107 9.34 7.17 4.36
N ASN A 108 10.54 7.70 4.08
CA ASN A 108 11.25 8.55 5.03
C ASN A 108 10.55 9.88 5.32
N ASP A 109 9.92 10.51 4.33
CA ASP A 109 9.17 11.76 4.53
C ASP A 109 7.91 11.52 5.34
N ILE A 110 7.06 10.54 4.96
CA ILE A 110 5.78 10.31 5.64
C ILE A 110 5.97 9.77 7.06
N ALA A 111 6.99 8.94 7.31
CA ALA A 111 7.35 8.47 8.65
C ALA A 111 7.63 9.64 9.59
N LYS A 112 8.52 10.55 9.20
CA LYS A 112 8.84 11.76 9.97
C LYS A 112 7.67 12.72 10.09
N ARG A 113 6.98 12.96 8.98
CA ARG A 113 5.91 13.96 8.89
C ARG A 113 4.71 13.62 9.75
N PHE A 114 4.30 12.35 9.74
CA PHE A 114 3.11 11.89 10.43
C PHE A 114 3.41 11.13 11.72
N ASN A 115 4.68 10.84 12.01
CA ASN A 115 5.11 10.04 13.14
C ASN A 115 4.32 8.71 13.23
N LYS A 116 4.29 7.96 12.12
CA LYS A 116 3.59 6.68 11.97
C LYS A 116 4.55 5.60 11.50
N ASP A 117 4.32 4.39 11.97
CA ASP A 117 5.00 3.20 11.48
C ASP A 117 4.50 2.81 10.10
N LEU A 118 5.37 2.24 9.28
CA LEU A 118 5.10 1.90 7.89
C LEU A 118 5.16 0.39 7.66
N ILE A 119 4.22 -0.11 6.87
CA ILE A 119 4.20 -1.50 6.39
C ILE A 119 3.98 -1.48 4.88
N ILE A 120 4.78 -2.22 4.15
CA ILE A 120 4.48 -2.46 2.74
C ILE A 120 3.44 -3.59 2.68
N ALA A 121 2.18 -3.19 2.51
CA ALA A 121 1.05 -4.12 2.50
C ALA A 121 1.01 -5.00 1.26
N GLU A 122 1.51 -4.47 0.13
CA GLU A 122 1.56 -5.18 -1.14
C GLU A 122 2.86 -4.85 -1.89
N VAL A 123 3.55 -5.88 -2.37
CA VAL A 123 4.73 -5.73 -3.23
C VAL A 123 4.84 -6.92 -4.18
N SER A 124 5.23 -6.64 -5.41
CA SER A 124 5.52 -7.71 -6.38
C SER A 124 6.43 -7.21 -7.49
N MET A 125 7.32 -8.09 -7.96
CA MET A 125 8.07 -7.97 -9.19
C MET A 125 8.10 -9.31 -9.91
N GLY A 126 7.93 -9.31 -11.24
CA GLY A 126 8.02 -10.50 -12.07
C GLY A 126 9.47 -10.98 -12.24
N PHE A 127 9.62 -12.23 -12.67
CA PHE A 127 10.91 -12.87 -12.96
C PHE A 127 11.01 -13.36 -14.40
N THR A 128 10.02 -13.10 -15.26
CA THR A 128 9.98 -13.55 -16.65
C THR A 128 9.09 -12.65 -17.50
N MET A 129 9.35 -12.64 -18.79
CA MET A 129 8.51 -11.99 -19.82
C MET A 129 7.58 -13.00 -20.53
N ASP A 130 7.52 -14.25 -20.09
CA ASP A 130 6.77 -15.31 -20.81
C ASP A 130 5.28 -14.99 -20.91
N SER A 131 4.69 -14.40 -19.86
CA SER A 131 3.29 -13.97 -19.89
C SER A 131 3.01 -12.88 -20.94
N TYR A 132 4.04 -12.10 -21.36
CA TYR A 132 3.91 -11.11 -22.41
C TYR A 132 3.70 -11.75 -23.79
N GLN A 133 4.29 -12.91 -24.03
CA GLN A 133 4.14 -13.62 -25.31
C GLN A 133 2.69 -14.05 -25.58
N GLU A 134 1.91 -14.22 -24.52
CA GLU A 134 0.48 -14.51 -24.63
C GLU A 134 -0.40 -13.26 -24.62
N TYR A 135 0.15 -12.13 -24.16
CA TYR A 135 -0.58 -10.86 -24.02
C TYR A 135 -1.22 -10.39 -25.32
N GLU A 136 -0.51 -10.53 -26.46
CA GLU A 136 -1.03 -10.14 -27.76
C GLU A 136 -2.22 -10.98 -28.23
N LYS A 137 -2.38 -12.19 -27.67
CA LYS A 137 -3.49 -13.11 -27.98
C LYS A 137 -4.74 -12.84 -27.12
N LEU A 138 -4.61 -12.02 -26.08
CA LEU A 138 -5.70 -11.70 -25.14
C LEU A 138 -6.62 -10.62 -25.72
N ALA A 139 -7.90 -10.68 -25.36
CA ALA A 139 -8.82 -9.58 -25.61
C ALA A 139 -8.44 -8.34 -24.77
N ASP A 140 -8.82 -7.15 -25.23
CA ASP A 140 -8.46 -5.89 -24.54
C ASP A 140 -8.92 -5.83 -23.07
N SER A 141 -10.06 -6.48 -22.76
CA SER A 141 -10.57 -6.60 -21.39
C SER A 141 -9.70 -7.49 -20.49
N GLU A 142 -8.98 -8.45 -21.07
CA GLU A 142 -8.10 -9.39 -20.35
C GLU A 142 -6.69 -8.84 -20.18
N ARG A 143 -6.32 -7.81 -20.98
CA ARG A 143 -5.01 -7.16 -20.92
C ARG A 143 -4.84 -6.22 -19.74
N LYS A 144 -5.92 -5.88 -19.03
CA LYS A 144 -5.86 -5.01 -17.84
C LYS A 144 -5.09 -5.69 -16.71
N GLY A 145 -4.15 -4.95 -16.11
CA GLY A 145 -3.38 -5.45 -14.98
C GLY A 145 -2.14 -6.28 -15.32
N TYR A 146 -1.87 -6.55 -16.59
CA TYR A 146 -0.62 -7.20 -16.99
C TYR A 146 0.56 -6.25 -16.78
N ALA A 147 1.44 -6.61 -15.86
CA ALA A 147 2.64 -5.84 -15.52
C ALA A 147 3.79 -6.04 -16.52
N THR A 148 3.81 -7.17 -17.21
CA THR A 148 4.92 -7.59 -18.10
C THR A 148 4.83 -6.99 -19.51
N LYS A 149 4.34 -5.76 -19.65
CA LYS A 149 4.39 -5.01 -20.90
C LYS A 149 5.79 -4.42 -21.09
N PRO A 150 6.39 -4.47 -22.29
CA PRO A 150 7.71 -3.89 -22.53
C PRO A 150 7.84 -2.45 -22.04
N GLU A 151 6.86 -1.60 -22.33
CA GLU A 151 6.90 -0.18 -21.97
C GLU A 151 6.89 0.07 -20.45
N LEU A 152 6.43 -0.90 -19.66
CA LEU A 152 6.47 -0.84 -18.20
C LEU A 152 7.78 -1.42 -17.67
N VAL A 153 8.23 -2.54 -18.24
CA VAL A 153 9.45 -3.24 -17.84
C VAL A 153 10.70 -2.42 -18.14
N GLU A 154 10.75 -1.71 -19.27
CA GLU A 154 11.86 -0.82 -19.63
C GLU A 154 12.16 0.28 -18.59
N LYS A 155 11.21 0.58 -17.72
CA LYS A 155 11.36 1.59 -16.66
C LYS A 155 11.91 1.02 -15.35
N ILE A 156 12.08 -0.29 -15.27
CA ILE A 156 12.53 -0.97 -14.06
C ILE A 156 14.03 -1.20 -14.15
N ASP A 157 14.77 -0.83 -13.11
CA ASP A 157 16.24 -0.96 -13.06
C ASP A 157 16.71 -2.42 -12.88
N TYR A 158 15.77 -3.37 -12.78
CA TYR A 158 16.04 -4.80 -12.58
C TYR A 158 15.53 -5.60 -13.77
N PRO A 159 16.33 -6.53 -14.34
CA PRO A 159 15.88 -7.37 -15.44
C PRO A 159 14.78 -8.34 -14.98
N MET A 160 13.87 -8.69 -15.90
CA MET A 160 12.80 -9.67 -15.66
C MET A 160 13.37 -11.10 -15.73
N THR A 161 14.20 -11.44 -14.75
CA THR A 161 14.84 -12.75 -14.56
C THR A 161 14.75 -13.14 -13.08
N ILE A 162 15.07 -14.39 -12.77
CA ILE A 162 15.11 -14.89 -11.38
C ILE A 162 16.11 -14.07 -10.57
N GLU A 163 17.29 -13.80 -11.12
CA GLU A 163 18.33 -13.00 -10.48
C GLU A 163 17.86 -11.54 -10.29
N GLY A 164 17.26 -10.94 -11.31
CA GLY A 164 16.74 -9.57 -11.22
C GLY A 164 15.63 -9.42 -10.18
N GLN A 165 14.73 -10.41 -10.06
CA GLN A 165 13.73 -10.42 -8.98
C GLN A 165 14.39 -10.55 -7.60
N ALA A 166 15.42 -11.38 -7.48
CA ALA A 166 16.17 -11.54 -6.22
C ALA A 166 16.90 -10.26 -5.81
N ASP A 167 17.56 -9.59 -6.77
CA ASP A 167 18.26 -8.31 -6.53
C ASP A 167 17.28 -7.21 -6.15
N PHE A 168 16.16 -7.08 -6.88
CA PHE A 168 15.07 -6.18 -6.51
C PHE A 168 14.59 -6.43 -5.07
N THR A 169 14.31 -7.70 -4.75
CA THR A 169 13.79 -8.07 -3.42
C THR A 169 14.77 -7.69 -2.33
N LYS A 170 16.05 -7.95 -2.52
CA LYS A 170 17.11 -7.58 -1.56
C LYS A 170 17.20 -6.07 -1.36
N ASP A 171 17.20 -5.30 -2.43
CA ASP A 171 17.29 -3.85 -2.35
C ASP A 171 16.04 -3.24 -1.73
N PHE A 172 14.87 -3.73 -2.11
CA PHE A 172 13.59 -3.37 -1.50
C PHE A 172 13.59 -3.62 0.02
N LEU A 173 13.97 -4.82 0.47
CA LEU A 173 14.03 -5.17 1.89
C LEU A 173 14.99 -4.28 2.66
N ASN A 174 16.17 -3.97 2.09
CA ASN A 174 17.14 -3.07 2.69
C ASN A 174 16.56 -1.67 2.89
N ARG A 175 15.81 -1.13 1.91
CA ARG A 175 15.18 0.19 2.02
C ARG A 175 14.09 0.23 3.07
N VAL A 176 13.25 -0.80 3.16
CA VAL A 176 12.22 -0.91 4.21
C VAL A 176 12.88 -0.99 5.60
N ALA A 177 13.92 -1.80 5.76
CA ALA A 177 14.62 -1.97 7.03
C ALA A 177 15.40 -0.72 7.49
N ASN A 178 15.75 0.17 6.55
CA ASN A 178 16.49 1.40 6.83
C ASN A 178 15.61 2.66 6.84
N VAL A 179 14.28 2.52 6.89
CA VAL A 179 13.39 3.67 7.09
C VAL A 179 13.78 4.38 8.38
N VAL A 180 13.84 5.70 8.31
CA VAL A 180 14.30 6.56 9.39
C VAL A 180 13.60 6.27 10.72
N ASP A 181 14.35 6.41 11.82
CA ASP A 181 13.88 6.27 13.20
C ASP A 181 13.16 4.92 13.47
N ASP A 182 13.57 3.87 12.75
CA ASP A 182 13.01 2.52 12.86
C ASP A 182 11.49 2.43 12.56
N HIS A 183 10.98 3.34 11.74
CA HIS A 183 9.56 3.33 11.35
C HIS A 183 9.21 2.27 10.30
N GLY A 184 10.15 1.63 9.61
CA GLY A 184 9.91 0.51 8.70
C GLY A 184 9.68 -0.78 9.46
N LYS A 185 8.43 -1.25 9.53
CA LYS A 185 8.07 -2.43 10.35
C LYS A 185 7.96 -3.73 9.55
N GLY A 186 8.10 -3.65 8.23
CA GLY A 186 8.11 -4.84 7.38
C GLY A 186 7.17 -4.80 6.18
N PHE A 187 6.83 -5.94 5.68
CA PHE A 187 5.99 -6.16 4.50
C PHE A 187 5.20 -7.47 4.64
#